data_b453b92558da6fe5e4bcd46b3aac4b47
#
_entry.id   b453b92558da6fe5e4bcd46b3aac4b47
#
_cell.length_a   1.000
_cell.length_b   1.000
_cell.length_c   1.000
_cell.angle_alpha   90.00
_cell.angle_beta   90.00
_cell.angle_gamma   90.00
#
_symmetry.space_group_name_H-M   'P 1'
#
loop_
_entity.id
_entity.type
_entity.pdbx_description
1 polymer ?
#
loop_
_entity_poly.entity_id
_entity_poly.type
_entity_poly.pdbx_seq_one_letter_code
_entity_poly.pdbx_strand_id
1 'polypeptide(L)'
;MRFFGHIASAALVLWTMTAVSCENKTSNEELPEPKTCQVLKDRELSSQVLGRTVRFNVILPPDFSEEGKYNVIYLLHGMGDDNRAWSESPQIRGQVNSLVFELGQMITEGAIAPNVIIMPQAWNSFYLDSSDAQKYIGGFCDLMDYETFFHEELMPHVEKKYHIDSRRECRAIAGLSMGGYGSSYYALKYPEKFCCLYAMSQAFFNPLTELAMKADKDALPVIYIANGTNDMTVGQAPKQFSELLESCGIEHSYEEWYGGHDWKFWGECIPKFLKAFGKEFNK
;
A
#
# COMPACT_ATOMS: atom_id res chain seq x y z
N MET A 1 53.16 64.22 -61.07
CA MET A 1 51.97 63.54 -60.56
C MET A 1 52.29 63.02 -59.16
N ARG A 2 51.70 63.55 -58.14
CA ARG A 2 52.05 63.28 -56.73
C ARG A 2 51.01 62.35 -56.16
N PHE A 3 51.45 61.17 -55.60
CA PHE A 3 50.65 60.28 -54.82
C PHE A 3 50.82 60.64 -53.35
N PHE A 4 49.74 60.92 -52.68
CA PHE A 4 49.65 61.02 -51.18
C PHE A 4 49.12 59.71 -50.62
N GLY A 5 49.97 59.01 -49.83
CA GLY A 5 49.53 57.85 -49.04
C GLY A 5 48.96 58.30 -47.66
N HIS A 6 47.85 57.79 -47.35
CA HIS A 6 47.25 57.91 -45.97
C HIS A 6 47.60 56.69 -45.15
N ILE A 7 48.24 56.92 -44.01
CA ILE A 7 48.55 55.91 -43.00
C ILE A 7 47.32 55.86 -42.08
N ALA A 8 46.69 54.70 -42.06
CA ALA A 8 45.61 54.45 -41.10
C ALA A 8 46.21 53.74 -39.86
N SER A 9 46.12 54.36 -38.70
CA SER A 9 46.46 53.80 -37.40
C SER A 9 45.36 52.79 -36.96
N ALA A 10 45.75 51.50 -36.82
CA ALA A 10 44.90 50.49 -36.20
C ALA A 10 45.04 50.58 -34.65
N ALA A 11 44.00 50.95 -33.97
CA ALA A 11 43.91 50.83 -32.51
C ALA A 11 43.56 49.38 -32.12
N LEU A 12 44.46 48.74 -31.40
CA LEU A 12 44.30 47.38 -30.87
C LEU A 12 43.47 47.49 -29.56
N VAL A 13 42.20 47.08 -29.61
CA VAL A 13 41.35 46.97 -28.39
C VAL A 13 41.59 45.59 -27.82
N LEU A 14 42.30 45.50 -26.69
CA LEU A 14 42.40 44.27 -25.89
C LEU A 14 41.10 44.08 -25.14
N TRP A 15 40.34 43.05 -25.53
CA TRP A 15 39.25 42.49 -24.74
C TRP A 15 39.81 41.50 -23.71
N THR A 16 39.79 41.86 -22.46
CA THR A 16 40.04 40.96 -21.33
C THR A 16 38.79 40.15 -21.09
N MET A 17 38.78 38.90 -21.55
CA MET A 17 37.74 37.92 -21.14
C MET A 17 38.01 37.50 -19.67
N THR A 18 37.23 38.03 -18.77
CA THR A 18 37.10 37.46 -17.43
C THR A 18 36.26 36.21 -17.53
N ALA A 19 36.91 35.02 -17.45
CA ALA A 19 36.25 33.75 -17.31
C ALA A 19 35.55 33.71 -15.93
N VAL A 20 34.22 33.88 -15.93
CA VAL A 20 33.40 33.54 -14.77
C VAL A 20 33.36 31.99 -14.69
N SER A 21 34.14 31.45 -13.78
CA SER A 21 34.04 30.03 -13.40
C SER A 21 32.71 29.85 -12.69
N CYS A 22 31.70 29.32 -13.39
CA CYS A 22 30.55 28.70 -12.73
C CYS A 22 31.01 27.42 -12.05
N GLU A 23 31.35 27.50 -10.79
CA GLU A 23 31.41 26.32 -9.94
C GLU A 23 29.99 25.73 -9.83
N ASN A 24 29.70 24.72 -10.66
CA ASN A 24 28.59 23.81 -10.40
C ASN A 24 28.90 23.06 -9.10
N LYS A 25 28.44 23.60 -7.98
CA LYS A 25 28.24 22.83 -6.76
C LYS A 25 27.07 21.88 -7.01
N THR A 26 27.34 20.75 -7.65
CA THR A 26 26.53 19.55 -7.45
C THR A 26 26.77 19.13 -6.01
N SER A 27 25.92 19.58 -5.10
CA SER A 27 25.81 18.94 -3.80
C SER A 27 25.31 17.52 -4.07
N ASN A 28 26.22 16.57 -4.10
CA ASN A 28 25.85 15.18 -3.83
C ASN A 28 25.37 15.15 -2.37
N GLU A 29 24.11 15.52 -2.13
CA GLU A 29 23.45 15.13 -0.91
C GLU A 29 23.32 13.62 -0.99
N GLU A 30 24.22 12.89 -0.32
CA GLU A 30 24.04 11.46 -0.08
C GLU A 30 22.67 11.32 0.61
N LEU A 31 21.80 10.52 -0.02
CA LEU A 31 20.51 10.18 0.59
C LEU A 31 20.79 9.56 1.95
N PRO A 32 20.05 9.95 2.99
CA PRO A 32 20.24 9.39 4.31
C PRO A 32 20.07 7.87 4.27
N GLU A 33 20.92 7.16 5.02
CA GLU A 33 20.79 5.70 5.16
C GLU A 33 19.39 5.34 5.66
N PRO A 34 18.72 4.33 5.03
CA PRO A 34 17.38 3.94 5.40
C PRO A 34 17.31 3.50 6.86
N LYS A 35 16.42 4.10 7.62
CA LYS A 35 16.14 3.68 8.99
C LYS A 35 15.44 2.32 8.99
N THR A 36 15.75 1.47 9.96
CA THR A 36 15.23 0.10 10.03
C THR A 36 13.90 0.05 10.78
N CYS A 37 12.87 -0.51 10.15
CA CYS A 37 11.62 -0.89 10.80
C CYS A 37 11.80 -2.16 11.65
N GLN A 38 11.05 -2.29 12.73
CA GLN A 38 11.05 -3.48 13.57
C GLN A 38 9.90 -4.42 13.20
N VAL A 39 10.19 -5.71 13.00
CA VAL A 39 9.16 -6.75 12.79
C VAL A 39 8.92 -7.51 14.08
N LEU A 40 7.69 -7.43 14.59
CA LEU A 40 7.22 -8.23 15.72
C LEU A 40 6.42 -9.41 15.17
N LYS A 41 7.01 -10.60 15.24
CA LYS A 41 6.43 -11.84 14.69
C LYS A 41 5.51 -12.52 15.69
N ASP A 42 4.49 -13.22 15.16
CA ASP A 42 3.61 -14.13 15.88
C ASP A 42 3.05 -13.54 17.19
N ARG A 43 2.63 -12.27 17.11
CA ARG A 43 1.85 -11.68 18.21
C ARG A 43 0.52 -12.42 18.30
N GLU A 44 0.01 -12.58 19.51
CA GLU A 44 -1.18 -13.38 19.79
C GLU A 44 -2.30 -12.53 20.38
N LEU A 45 -3.51 -12.81 19.91
CA LEU A 45 -4.77 -12.30 20.46
C LEU A 45 -5.70 -13.49 20.72
N SER A 46 -6.12 -13.66 21.97
CA SER A 46 -7.17 -14.61 22.30
C SER A 46 -8.52 -14.02 21.90
N SER A 47 -9.13 -14.63 20.88
CA SER A 47 -10.43 -14.20 20.36
C SER A 47 -11.58 -14.91 21.04
N GLN A 48 -12.56 -14.16 21.53
CA GLN A 48 -13.83 -14.70 22.04
C GLN A 48 -14.75 -15.05 20.86
N VAL A 49 -14.77 -14.23 19.82
CA VAL A 49 -15.59 -14.44 18.62
C VAL A 49 -15.19 -15.75 17.93
N LEU A 50 -13.89 -16.00 17.74
CA LEU A 50 -13.41 -17.20 17.06
C LEU A 50 -13.17 -18.39 18.01
N GLY A 51 -13.22 -18.18 19.32
CA GLY A 51 -12.96 -19.24 20.33
C GLY A 51 -11.53 -19.80 20.26
N ARG A 52 -10.56 -19.02 19.76
CA ARG A 52 -9.17 -19.46 19.54
C ARG A 52 -8.19 -18.31 19.64
N THR A 53 -6.91 -18.63 19.76
CA THR A 53 -5.82 -17.66 19.60
C THR A 53 -5.56 -17.38 18.14
N VAL A 54 -5.54 -16.11 17.76
CA VAL A 54 -5.18 -15.62 16.43
C VAL A 54 -3.80 -15.01 16.47
N ARG A 55 -2.96 -15.35 15.50
CA ARG A 55 -1.63 -14.74 15.34
C ARG A 55 -1.67 -13.59 14.36
N PHE A 56 -0.81 -12.63 14.58
CA PHE A 56 -0.58 -11.52 13.64
C PHE A 56 0.87 -11.05 13.75
N ASN A 57 1.41 -10.55 12.63
CA ASN A 57 2.69 -9.87 12.61
C ASN A 57 2.46 -8.36 12.60
N VAL A 58 3.45 -7.63 13.11
CA VAL A 58 3.42 -6.16 13.16
C VAL A 58 4.74 -5.64 12.63
N ILE A 59 4.71 -4.63 11.76
CA ILE A 59 5.88 -3.81 11.45
C ILE A 59 5.69 -2.48 12.15
N LEU A 60 6.63 -2.16 13.03
CA LEU A 60 6.72 -0.85 13.67
C LEU A 60 7.64 0.05 12.86
N PRO A 61 7.29 1.35 12.70
CA PRO A 61 8.14 2.30 12.01
C PRO A 61 9.46 2.52 12.76
N PRO A 62 10.50 3.06 12.09
CA PRO A 62 11.69 3.53 12.78
C PRO A 62 11.33 4.51 13.90
N ASP A 63 12.09 4.46 14.97
CA ASP A 63 11.91 5.36 16.13
C ASP A 63 10.50 5.26 16.79
N PHE A 64 9.86 4.07 16.69
CA PHE A 64 8.57 3.85 17.35
C PHE A 64 8.64 4.16 18.84
N SER A 65 7.67 4.93 19.34
CA SER A 65 7.54 5.33 20.74
C SER A 65 6.13 5.10 21.25
N GLU A 66 6.00 4.69 22.51
CA GLU A 66 4.69 4.54 23.17
C GLU A 66 3.97 5.87 23.40
N GLU A 67 4.67 7.00 23.28
CA GLU A 67 4.10 8.35 23.34
C GLU A 67 3.63 8.87 21.97
N GLY A 68 3.98 8.15 20.89
CA GLY A 68 3.62 8.50 19.52
C GLY A 68 2.15 8.22 19.20
N LYS A 69 1.71 8.75 18.05
CA LYS A 69 0.49 8.33 17.36
C LYS A 69 0.81 8.01 15.92
N TYR A 70 0.28 6.90 15.44
CA TYR A 70 0.66 6.34 14.15
C TYR A 70 -0.55 6.08 13.26
N ASN A 71 -0.37 6.22 11.97
CA ASN A 71 -1.28 5.66 10.98
C ASN A 71 -1.15 4.14 10.95
N VAL A 72 -2.12 3.44 10.39
CA VAL A 72 -2.10 1.99 10.25
C VAL A 72 -2.42 1.54 8.83
N ILE A 73 -1.71 0.50 8.39
CA ILE A 73 -2.02 -0.27 7.20
C ILE A 73 -2.40 -1.69 7.65
N TYR A 74 -3.64 -2.09 7.43
CA TYR A 74 -4.05 -3.48 7.54
C TYR A 74 -3.73 -4.18 6.23
N LEU A 75 -2.84 -5.19 6.28
CA LEU A 75 -2.30 -5.84 5.09
C LEU A 75 -2.66 -7.32 5.08
N LEU A 76 -3.58 -7.68 4.19
CA LEU A 76 -4.26 -8.97 4.17
C LEU A 76 -3.57 -9.96 3.22
N HIS A 77 -3.39 -11.22 3.67
CA HIS A 77 -2.75 -12.27 2.89
C HIS A 77 -3.71 -13.01 1.96
N GLY A 78 -3.19 -13.81 1.02
CA GLY A 78 -3.93 -14.64 0.10
C GLY A 78 -4.35 -15.99 0.69
N MET A 79 -5.14 -16.76 -0.08
CA MET A 79 -5.55 -18.10 0.30
C MET A 79 -4.33 -19.02 0.40
N GLY A 80 -4.25 -19.80 1.48
CA GLY A 80 -3.15 -20.70 1.76
C GLY A 80 -1.92 -20.06 2.43
N ASP A 81 -1.92 -18.73 2.57
CA ASP A 81 -0.89 -17.97 3.28
C ASP A 81 -1.23 -17.81 4.78
N ASP A 82 -0.40 -17.06 5.49
CA ASP A 82 -0.55 -16.75 6.91
C ASP A 82 -0.08 -15.32 7.26
N ASN A 83 -0.05 -15.00 8.55
CA ASN A 83 0.40 -13.70 9.06
C ASN A 83 1.85 -13.32 8.71
N ARG A 84 2.66 -14.27 8.21
CA ARG A 84 4.08 -14.05 7.86
C ARG A 84 4.28 -13.71 6.40
N ALA A 85 3.28 -13.98 5.55
CA ALA A 85 3.40 -13.87 4.11
C ALA A 85 4.05 -12.56 3.66
N TRP A 86 3.55 -11.43 4.11
CA TRP A 86 4.03 -10.11 3.74
C TRP A 86 5.40 -9.73 4.33
N SER A 87 5.73 -10.25 5.51
CA SER A 87 7.00 -9.93 6.19
C SER A 87 8.14 -10.88 5.84
N GLU A 88 7.85 -12.07 5.28
CA GLU A 88 8.87 -13.09 5.02
C GLU A 88 9.01 -13.46 3.55
N SER A 89 7.96 -13.31 2.73
CA SER A 89 7.95 -13.73 1.32
C SER A 89 8.27 -12.64 0.32
N PRO A 90 7.84 -11.37 0.48
CA PRO A 90 7.94 -10.41 -0.61
C PRO A 90 9.39 -10.07 -0.94
N GLN A 91 9.71 -10.14 -2.22
CA GLN A 91 11.00 -9.77 -2.78
C GLN A 91 10.82 -8.71 -3.87
N ILE A 92 11.48 -7.57 -3.69
CA ILE A 92 11.66 -6.60 -4.75
C ILE A 92 13.15 -6.53 -5.09
N ARG A 93 13.47 -6.54 -6.39
CA ARG A 93 14.85 -6.37 -6.88
C ARG A 93 15.86 -7.30 -6.22
N GLY A 94 15.41 -8.52 -5.83
CA GLY A 94 16.25 -9.53 -5.19
C GLY A 94 16.49 -9.32 -3.68
N GLN A 95 15.81 -8.36 -3.05
CA GLN A 95 15.90 -8.16 -1.61
C GLN A 95 14.81 -8.94 -0.88
N VAL A 96 15.21 -9.66 0.16
CA VAL A 96 14.29 -10.31 1.10
C VAL A 96 13.75 -9.26 2.07
N ASN A 97 12.47 -9.35 2.45
CA ASN A 97 11.78 -8.39 3.32
C ASN A 97 11.68 -6.98 2.72
N SER A 98 11.39 -6.91 1.43
CA SER A 98 11.27 -5.64 0.71
C SER A 98 10.24 -4.68 1.31
N LEU A 99 9.15 -5.20 1.93
CA LEU A 99 8.17 -4.35 2.62
C LEU A 99 8.81 -3.56 3.77
N VAL A 100 9.63 -4.20 4.59
CA VAL A 100 10.34 -3.58 5.72
C VAL A 100 11.33 -2.53 5.23
N PHE A 101 12.07 -2.86 4.17
CA PHE A 101 13.05 -1.96 3.57
C PHE A 101 12.38 -0.75 2.90
N GLU A 102 11.40 -0.97 2.03
CA GLU A 102 10.70 0.10 1.31
C GLU A 102 9.98 1.05 2.27
N LEU A 103 9.33 0.50 3.31
CA LEU A 103 8.69 1.33 4.34
C LEU A 103 9.72 2.20 5.07
N GLY A 104 10.84 1.61 5.51
CA GLY A 104 11.90 2.32 6.22
C GLY A 104 12.53 3.42 5.36
N GLN A 105 12.78 3.14 4.09
CA GLN A 105 13.28 4.10 3.12
C GLN A 105 12.31 5.26 2.92
N MET A 106 11.04 4.98 2.61
CA MET A 106 10.03 6.01 2.35
C MET A 106 9.75 6.89 3.58
N ILE A 107 9.82 6.33 4.80
CA ILE A 107 9.72 7.12 6.03
C ILE A 107 10.97 8.01 6.20
N THR A 108 12.17 7.48 5.92
CA THR A 108 13.43 8.22 6.00
C THR A 108 13.46 9.41 5.03
N GLU A 109 12.92 9.21 3.83
CA GLU A 109 12.79 10.23 2.78
C GLU A 109 11.63 11.22 3.03
N GLY A 110 10.78 10.97 4.04
CA GLY A 110 9.60 11.78 4.31
C GLY A 110 8.47 11.60 3.28
N ALA A 111 8.53 10.55 2.46
CA ALA A 111 7.52 10.25 1.44
C ALA A 111 6.23 9.66 2.02
N ILE A 112 6.30 9.06 3.20
CA ILE A 112 5.17 8.60 4.00
C ILE A 112 5.43 8.89 5.47
N ALA A 113 4.40 9.30 6.20
CA ALA A 113 4.49 9.46 7.65
C ALA A 113 4.75 8.10 8.34
N PRO A 114 5.35 8.07 9.54
CA PRO A 114 5.49 6.84 10.29
C PRO A 114 4.15 6.13 10.47
N ASN A 115 4.08 4.86 10.09
CA ASN A 115 2.88 4.04 10.21
C ASN A 115 3.19 2.63 10.71
N VAL A 116 2.21 2.01 11.34
CA VAL A 116 2.24 0.62 11.79
C VAL A 116 1.59 -0.25 10.71
N ILE A 117 2.16 -1.40 10.39
CA ILE A 117 1.52 -2.38 9.51
C ILE A 117 1.09 -3.58 10.33
N ILE A 118 -0.18 -3.98 10.20
CA ILE A 118 -0.78 -5.14 10.86
C ILE A 118 -1.09 -6.20 9.82
N MET A 119 -0.53 -7.40 10.00
CA MET A 119 -0.67 -8.54 9.12
C MET A 119 -1.30 -9.71 9.89
N PRO A 120 -2.63 -9.82 9.89
CA PRO A 120 -3.31 -10.86 10.67
C PRO A 120 -3.36 -12.19 9.95
N GLN A 121 -3.39 -13.29 10.71
CA GLN A 121 -3.78 -14.61 10.22
C GLN A 121 -5.28 -14.65 9.97
N ALA A 122 -5.68 -15.12 8.80
CA ALA A 122 -7.09 -15.23 8.40
C ALA A 122 -7.46 -16.62 7.87
N TRP A 123 -6.52 -17.56 7.86
CA TRP A 123 -6.73 -18.87 7.21
C TRP A 123 -7.32 -18.67 5.80
N ASN A 124 -8.32 -19.46 5.41
CA ASN A 124 -9.02 -19.29 4.13
C ASN A 124 -10.45 -18.74 4.34
N SER A 125 -10.64 -17.83 5.31
CA SER A 125 -11.96 -17.29 5.67
C SER A 125 -12.55 -16.33 4.62
N PHE A 126 -11.79 -15.91 3.63
CA PHE A 126 -12.14 -14.80 2.72
C PHE A 126 -12.49 -13.52 3.46
N TYR A 127 -12.09 -13.42 4.72
CA TYR A 127 -12.35 -12.25 5.57
C TYR A 127 -13.84 -12.01 5.85
N LEU A 128 -14.66 -13.04 5.69
CA LEU A 128 -16.12 -13.02 5.89
C LEU A 128 -16.51 -13.73 7.18
N ASP A 129 -17.70 -13.40 7.67
CA ASP A 129 -18.36 -14.21 8.68
C ASP A 129 -18.97 -15.47 8.05
N SER A 130 -19.16 -16.52 8.88
CA SER A 130 -19.58 -17.87 8.47
C SER A 130 -20.79 -17.89 7.55
N SER A 131 -21.79 -17.03 7.81
CA SER A 131 -23.02 -16.97 7.01
C SER A 131 -22.79 -16.48 5.60
N ASP A 132 -21.99 -15.43 5.45
CA ASP A 132 -21.67 -14.84 4.16
C ASP A 132 -20.65 -15.70 3.40
N ALA A 133 -19.66 -16.26 4.10
CA ALA A 133 -18.70 -17.20 3.53
C ALA A 133 -19.42 -18.44 2.95
N GLN A 134 -20.35 -19.04 3.69
CA GLN A 134 -21.15 -20.17 3.23
C GLN A 134 -22.02 -19.83 2.03
N LYS A 135 -22.62 -18.65 2.03
CA LYS A 135 -23.53 -18.19 0.96
C LYS A 135 -22.81 -17.88 -0.35
N TYR A 136 -21.67 -17.20 -0.28
CA TYR A 136 -21.03 -16.59 -1.45
C TYR A 136 -19.78 -17.33 -1.95
N ILE A 137 -19.05 -17.98 -1.05
CA ILE A 137 -17.79 -18.67 -1.38
C ILE A 137 -17.97 -20.19 -1.40
N GLY A 138 -18.79 -20.73 -0.48
CA GLY A 138 -19.06 -22.16 -0.40
C GLY A 138 -17.89 -22.97 0.15
N GLY A 139 -17.69 -24.17 -0.38
CA GLY A 139 -16.75 -25.16 0.16
C GLY A 139 -15.24 -24.86 0.04
N PHE A 140 -14.88 -23.69 -0.48
CA PHE A 140 -13.48 -23.26 -0.62
C PHE A 140 -12.96 -22.45 0.56
N CYS A 141 -13.80 -22.16 1.55
CA CYS A 141 -13.43 -21.30 2.68
C CYS A 141 -13.55 -22.02 4.03
N ASP A 142 -12.76 -21.54 4.98
CA ASP A 142 -12.89 -21.89 6.38
C ASP A 142 -13.99 -21.05 7.01
N LEU A 143 -15.04 -21.74 7.53
CA LEU A 143 -16.20 -21.04 8.13
C LEU A 143 -15.85 -20.58 9.53
N MET A 144 -15.80 -19.27 9.72
CA MET A 144 -15.56 -18.58 10.99
C MET A 144 -16.10 -17.16 10.91
N ASP A 145 -16.42 -16.55 12.04
CA ASP A 145 -16.93 -15.18 12.08
C ASP A 145 -15.75 -14.17 12.06
N TYR A 146 -15.02 -14.20 10.92
CA TYR A 146 -13.76 -13.47 10.81
C TYR A 146 -13.94 -11.95 10.67
N GLU A 147 -14.96 -11.52 9.96
CA GLU A 147 -15.30 -10.11 9.82
C GLU A 147 -15.59 -9.48 11.19
N THR A 148 -16.44 -10.14 11.97
CA THR A 148 -16.74 -9.72 13.34
C THR A 148 -15.48 -9.67 14.21
N PHE A 149 -14.65 -10.73 14.18
CA PHE A 149 -13.35 -10.72 14.87
C PHE A 149 -12.47 -9.55 14.45
N PHE A 150 -12.32 -9.31 13.15
CA PHE A 150 -11.45 -8.25 12.64
C PHE A 150 -11.86 -6.88 13.15
N HIS A 151 -13.15 -6.57 13.09
CA HIS A 151 -13.67 -5.26 13.44
C HIS A 151 -13.91 -5.03 14.93
N GLU A 152 -14.29 -6.07 15.68
CA GLU A 152 -14.66 -5.94 17.09
C GLU A 152 -13.54 -6.31 18.06
N GLU A 153 -12.60 -7.15 17.65
CA GLU A 153 -11.51 -7.58 18.53
C GLU A 153 -10.14 -7.15 18.04
N LEU A 154 -9.76 -7.46 16.77
CA LEU A 154 -8.41 -7.18 16.26
C LEU A 154 -8.12 -5.69 16.16
N MET A 155 -8.95 -4.93 15.44
CA MET A 155 -8.73 -3.49 15.26
C MET A 155 -8.61 -2.75 16.58
N PRO A 156 -9.57 -2.85 17.54
CA PRO A 156 -9.46 -2.16 18.82
C PRO A 156 -8.23 -2.58 19.63
N HIS A 157 -7.86 -3.88 19.57
CA HIS A 157 -6.70 -4.39 20.30
C HIS A 157 -5.39 -3.79 19.78
N VAL A 158 -5.18 -3.85 18.45
CA VAL A 158 -3.90 -3.37 17.88
C VAL A 158 -3.80 -1.85 17.93
N GLU A 159 -4.91 -1.13 17.74
CA GLU A 159 -4.94 0.32 17.81
C GLU A 159 -4.57 0.83 19.19
N LYS A 160 -5.11 0.21 20.23
CA LYS A 160 -4.73 0.53 21.61
C LYS A 160 -3.28 0.16 21.91
N LYS A 161 -2.85 -1.04 21.49
CA LYS A 161 -1.54 -1.60 21.85
C LYS A 161 -0.37 -0.89 21.16
N TYR A 162 -0.58 -0.43 19.93
CA TYR A 162 0.47 0.18 19.10
C TYR A 162 0.25 1.68 18.88
N HIS A 163 -0.55 2.33 19.73
CA HIS A 163 -0.80 3.79 19.71
C HIS A 163 -1.26 4.31 18.34
N ILE A 164 -2.11 3.53 17.68
CA ILE A 164 -2.67 3.88 16.38
C ILE A 164 -3.78 4.92 16.56
N ASP A 165 -3.77 5.93 15.71
CA ASP A 165 -4.88 6.88 15.63
C ASP A 165 -6.09 6.21 14.97
N SER A 166 -7.19 6.10 15.71
CA SER A 166 -8.39 5.39 15.28
C SER A 166 -9.29 6.18 14.31
N ARG A 167 -8.88 7.39 13.89
CA ARG A 167 -9.61 8.14 12.89
C ARG A 167 -9.51 7.46 11.50
N ARG A 168 -10.55 7.63 10.69
CA ARG A 168 -10.61 7.11 9.32
C ARG A 168 -9.40 7.50 8.49
N GLU A 169 -8.99 8.77 8.57
CA GLU A 169 -7.89 9.37 7.81
C GLU A 169 -6.52 8.76 8.14
N CYS A 170 -6.46 7.99 9.23
CA CYS A 170 -5.24 7.32 9.68
C CYS A 170 -5.24 5.81 9.40
N ARG A 171 -6.27 5.28 8.73
CA ARG A 171 -6.41 3.84 8.44
C ARG A 171 -6.45 3.58 6.94
N ALA A 172 -5.57 2.70 6.47
CA ALA A 172 -5.59 2.15 5.12
C ALA A 172 -5.68 0.63 5.17
N ILE A 173 -6.20 0.04 4.11
CA ILE A 173 -6.31 -1.41 3.97
C ILE A 173 -5.80 -1.85 2.60
N ALA A 174 -5.06 -2.95 2.57
CA ALA A 174 -4.60 -3.56 1.33
C ALA A 174 -4.57 -5.08 1.45
N GLY A 175 -4.51 -5.77 0.32
CA GLY A 175 -4.35 -7.21 0.31
C GLY A 175 -4.18 -7.76 -1.09
N LEU A 176 -3.73 -9.02 -1.15
CA LEU A 176 -3.55 -9.75 -2.39
C LEU A 176 -4.55 -10.92 -2.49
N SER A 177 -5.01 -11.23 -3.70
CA SER A 177 -5.87 -12.40 -3.98
C SER A 177 -7.13 -12.44 -3.08
N MET A 178 -7.26 -13.45 -2.22
CA MET A 178 -8.27 -13.52 -1.15
C MET A 178 -8.25 -12.26 -0.26
N GLY A 179 -7.05 -11.76 0.12
CA GLY A 179 -6.90 -10.53 0.89
C GLY A 179 -7.25 -9.28 0.09
N GLY A 180 -7.05 -9.29 -1.23
CA GLY A 180 -7.53 -8.25 -2.14
C GLY A 180 -9.05 -8.16 -2.15
N TYR A 181 -9.72 -9.31 -2.19
CA TYR A 181 -11.18 -9.41 -2.03
C TYR A 181 -11.63 -8.90 -0.65
N GLY A 182 -11.02 -9.39 0.44
CA GLY A 182 -11.38 -8.99 1.80
C GLY A 182 -11.19 -7.50 2.06
N SER A 183 -10.08 -6.92 1.56
CA SER A 183 -9.83 -5.48 1.67
C SER A 183 -10.87 -4.65 0.89
N SER A 184 -11.24 -5.08 -0.32
CA SER A 184 -12.29 -4.44 -1.12
C SER A 184 -13.66 -4.56 -0.44
N TYR A 185 -13.98 -5.73 0.11
CA TYR A 185 -15.21 -5.97 0.83
C TYR A 185 -15.35 -5.06 2.06
N TYR A 186 -14.29 -4.95 2.88
CA TYR A 186 -14.31 -4.07 4.05
C TYR A 186 -14.36 -2.59 3.67
N ALA A 187 -13.62 -2.18 2.65
CA ALA A 187 -13.61 -0.80 2.20
C ALA A 187 -14.98 -0.32 1.67
N LEU A 188 -15.72 -1.20 0.98
CA LEU A 188 -17.06 -0.88 0.50
C LEU A 188 -18.14 -1.00 1.57
N LYS A 189 -18.01 -1.95 2.50
CA LYS A 189 -19.01 -2.21 3.55
C LYS A 189 -18.88 -1.25 4.74
N TYR A 190 -17.66 -0.80 5.04
CA TYR A 190 -17.31 0.07 6.17
C TYR A 190 -16.50 1.29 5.72
N PRO A 191 -17.05 2.12 4.82
CA PRO A 191 -16.31 3.24 4.23
C PRO A 191 -15.86 4.27 5.27
N GLU A 192 -16.55 4.32 6.42
CA GLU A 192 -16.20 5.18 7.55
C GLU A 192 -14.95 4.72 8.31
N LYS A 193 -14.42 3.52 8.02
CA LYS A 193 -13.27 2.98 8.75
C LYS A 193 -11.93 3.22 8.05
N PHE A 194 -11.92 3.38 6.72
CA PHE A 194 -10.68 3.44 5.95
C PHE A 194 -10.68 4.65 4.99
N CYS A 195 -9.54 5.33 4.88
CA CYS A 195 -9.36 6.41 3.92
C CYS A 195 -8.90 5.91 2.55
N CYS A 196 -8.25 4.75 2.50
CA CYS A 196 -7.65 4.23 1.27
C CYS A 196 -7.67 2.70 1.21
N LEU A 197 -7.92 2.17 0.00
CA LEU A 197 -7.86 0.76 -0.37
C LEU A 197 -6.82 0.55 -1.46
N TYR A 198 -6.00 -0.52 -1.33
CA TYR A 198 -5.17 -1.02 -2.44
C TYR A 198 -5.37 -2.54 -2.61
N ALA A 199 -6.09 -2.95 -3.65
CA ALA A 199 -6.39 -4.36 -3.93
C ALA A 199 -5.48 -4.91 -5.04
N MET A 200 -4.81 -6.04 -4.77
CA MET A 200 -3.85 -6.65 -5.71
C MET A 200 -4.35 -8.03 -6.13
N SER A 201 -4.37 -8.32 -7.45
CA SER A 201 -4.75 -9.64 -7.97
C SER A 201 -6.00 -10.19 -7.27
N GLN A 202 -7.01 -9.35 -7.04
CA GLN A 202 -8.13 -9.70 -6.18
C GLN A 202 -9.09 -10.72 -6.79
N ALA A 203 -9.66 -11.59 -5.96
CA ALA A 203 -10.83 -12.35 -6.33
C ALA A 203 -12.08 -11.44 -6.44
N PHE A 204 -13.08 -11.88 -7.20
CA PHE A 204 -14.32 -11.12 -7.39
C PHE A 204 -15.54 -12.02 -7.21
N PHE A 205 -16.32 -11.74 -6.19
CA PHE A 205 -17.55 -12.46 -5.85
C PHE A 205 -18.72 -11.49 -5.66
N ASN A 206 -19.93 -12.01 -5.71
CA ASN A 206 -21.19 -11.24 -5.72
C ASN A 206 -21.34 -10.19 -4.59
N PRO A 207 -20.87 -10.37 -3.35
CA PRO A 207 -20.96 -9.31 -2.32
C PRO A 207 -20.40 -7.97 -2.77
N LEU A 208 -19.31 -7.96 -3.54
CA LEU A 208 -18.75 -6.71 -4.04
C LEU A 208 -19.69 -5.99 -5.01
N THR A 209 -20.44 -6.76 -5.81
CA THR A 209 -21.45 -6.19 -6.72
C THR A 209 -22.58 -5.52 -5.93
N GLU A 210 -23.12 -6.20 -4.93
CA GLU A 210 -24.21 -5.67 -4.11
C GLU A 210 -23.75 -4.43 -3.32
N LEU A 211 -22.54 -4.43 -2.80
CA LEU A 211 -21.96 -3.31 -2.05
C LEU A 211 -21.71 -2.11 -2.96
N ALA A 212 -21.09 -2.30 -4.14
CA ALA A 212 -20.82 -1.22 -5.07
C ALA A 212 -22.11 -0.54 -5.57
N MET A 213 -23.14 -1.33 -5.87
CA MET A 213 -24.44 -0.80 -6.33
C MET A 213 -25.19 0.01 -5.26
N LYS A 214 -24.92 -0.22 -3.97
CA LYS A 214 -25.57 0.44 -2.84
C LYS A 214 -24.71 1.52 -2.18
N ALA A 215 -23.45 1.65 -2.59
CA ALA A 215 -22.49 2.52 -1.96
C ALA A 215 -22.88 4.00 -2.01
N ASP A 216 -22.69 4.70 -0.92
CA ASP A 216 -22.60 6.15 -0.91
C ASP A 216 -21.20 6.54 -1.41
N LYS A 217 -21.14 7.02 -2.66
CA LYS A 217 -19.88 7.27 -3.37
C LYS A 217 -19.01 8.32 -2.68
N ASP A 218 -19.63 9.31 -2.04
CA ASP A 218 -18.93 10.38 -1.36
C ASP A 218 -18.29 9.91 -0.04
N ALA A 219 -18.80 8.80 0.51
CA ALA A 219 -18.25 8.19 1.73
C ALA A 219 -17.12 7.20 1.46
N LEU A 220 -16.97 6.71 0.21
CA LEU A 220 -15.98 5.67 -0.10
C LEU A 220 -14.53 6.14 0.12
N PRO A 221 -13.62 5.21 0.45
CA PRO A 221 -12.19 5.50 0.45
C PRO A 221 -11.67 5.71 -0.98
N VAL A 222 -10.48 6.26 -1.10
CA VAL A 222 -9.75 6.24 -2.38
C VAL A 222 -9.39 4.80 -2.73
N ILE A 223 -9.73 4.36 -3.95
CA ILE A 223 -9.62 2.95 -4.37
C ILE A 223 -8.54 2.80 -5.44
N TYR A 224 -7.58 1.91 -5.18
CA TYR A 224 -6.56 1.46 -6.12
C TYR A 224 -6.67 -0.04 -6.35
N ILE A 225 -6.60 -0.46 -7.61
CA ILE A 225 -6.67 -1.86 -8.03
C ILE A 225 -5.46 -2.14 -8.92
N ALA A 226 -4.75 -3.23 -8.66
CA ALA A 226 -3.62 -3.67 -9.49
C ALA A 226 -3.77 -5.13 -9.91
N ASN A 227 -3.43 -5.44 -11.17
CA ASN A 227 -3.44 -6.80 -11.69
C ASN A 227 -2.22 -7.09 -12.57
N GLY A 228 -1.75 -8.35 -12.51
CA GLY A 228 -0.76 -8.85 -13.44
C GLY A 228 -1.40 -9.28 -14.76
N THR A 229 -0.90 -8.80 -15.91
CA THR A 229 -1.47 -9.16 -17.23
C THR A 229 -1.36 -10.65 -17.56
N ASN A 230 -0.52 -11.40 -16.84
CA ASN A 230 -0.35 -12.85 -16.96
C ASN A 230 -0.81 -13.61 -15.71
N ASP A 231 -1.69 -13.00 -14.92
CA ASP A 231 -2.30 -13.64 -13.74
C ASP A 231 -3.41 -14.61 -14.20
N MET A 232 -3.06 -15.91 -14.24
CA MET A 232 -3.99 -16.96 -14.68
C MET A 232 -4.88 -17.48 -13.53
N THR A 233 -4.64 -17.08 -12.30
CA THR A 233 -5.41 -17.53 -11.13
C THR A 233 -6.70 -16.74 -10.97
N VAL A 234 -6.61 -15.42 -10.98
CA VAL A 234 -7.80 -14.54 -10.89
C VAL A 234 -8.25 -14.03 -12.26
N GLY A 235 -7.39 -14.13 -13.28
CA GLY A 235 -7.70 -13.76 -14.65
C GLY A 235 -8.19 -12.31 -14.75
N GLN A 236 -9.42 -12.15 -15.25
CA GLN A 236 -10.04 -10.83 -15.44
C GLN A 236 -10.79 -10.31 -14.20
N ALA A 237 -10.80 -11.02 -13.08
CA ALA A 237 -11.58 -10.64 -11.90
C ALA A 237 -11.29 -9.21 -11.39
N PRO A 238 -10.03 -8.74 -11.28
CA PRO A 238 -9.75 -7.36 -10.89
C PRO A 238 -10.26 -6.32 -11.89
N LYS A 239 -10.19 -6.62 -13.18
CA LYS A 239 -10.72 -5.77 -14.25
C LYS A 239 -12.26 -5.71 -14.22
N GLN A 240 -12.92 -6.85 -14.04
CA GLN A 240 -14.38 -6.90 -13.88
C GLN A 240 -14.85 -6.08 -12.67
N PHE A 241 -14.09 -6.10 -11.57
CA PHE A 241 -14.39 -5.24 -10.43
C PHE A 241 -14.20 -3.76 -10.76
N SER A 242 -13.13 -3.38 -11.47
CA SER A 242 -12.95 -2.02 -11.98
C SER A 242 -14.10 -1.56 -12.89
N GLU A 243 -14.52 -2.38 -13.86
CA GLU A 243 -15.63 -2.11 -14.75
C GLU A 243 -16.98 -1.96 -13.99
N LEU A 244 -17.18 -2.75 -12.92
CA LEU A 244 -18.31 -2.60 -12.02
C LEU A 244 -18.30 -1.24 -11.32
N LEU A 245 -17.19 -0.84 -10.73
CA LEU A 245 -17.04 0.46 -10.06
C LEU A 245 -17.29 1.61 -11.03
N GLU A 246 -16.75 1.52 -12.26
CA GLU A 246 -17.01 2.50 -13.32
C GLU A 246 -18.50 2.58 -13.65
N SER A 247 -19.18 1.42 -13.84
CA SER A 247 -20.60 1.37 -14.12
C SER A 247 -21.47 1.95 -13.00
N CYS A 248 -21.01 1.85 -11.76
CA CYS A 248 -21.63 2.48 -10.59
C CYS A 248 -21.24 3.96 -10.44
N GLY A 249 -20.33 4.50 -11.26
CA GLY A 249 -19.81 5.87 -11.16
C GLY A 249 -18.98 6.09 -9.90
N ILE A 250 -18.25 5.08 -9.45
CA ILE A 250 -17.33 5.12 -8.31
C ILE A 250 -15.93 5.40 -8.85
N GLU A 251 -15.32 6.51 -8.38
CA GLU A 251 -13.94 6.86 -8.76
C GLU A 251 -12.95 5.86 -8.20
N HIS A 252 -12.03 5.41 -9.04
CA HIS A 252 -10.97 4.48 -8.67
C HIS A 252 -9.81 4.54 -9.66
N SER A 253 -8.68 3.94 -9.30
CA SER A 253 -7.53 3.73 -10.20
C SER A 253 -7.34 2.24 -10.46
N TYR A 254 -7.21 1.86 -11.73
CA TYR A 254 -6.89 0.50 -12.15
C TYR A 254 -5.58 0.50 -12.95
N GLU A 255 -4.63 -0.34 -12.53
CA GLU A 255 -3.35 -0.50 -13.21
C GLU A 255 -3.08 -1.95 -13.55
N GLU A 256 -2.58 -2.21 -14.76
CA GLU A 256 -2.09 -3.51 -15.19
C GLU A 256 -0.65 -3.40 -15.70
N TRP A 257 0.18 -4.38 -15.33
CA TRP A 257 1.50 -4.55 -15.94
C TRP A 257 1.89 -6.02 -15.95
N TYR A 258 2.98 -6.36 -16.67
CA TYR A 258 3.42 -7.73 -16.80
C TYR A 258 3.75 -8.35 -15.44
N GLY A 259 3.04 -9.42 -15.08
CA GLY A 259 3.20 -10.17 -13.84
C GLY A 259 2.19 -11.30 -13.74
N GLY A 260 2.46 -12.27 -12.88
CA GLY A 260 1.58 -13.40 -12.57
C GLY A 260 0.92 -13.27 -11.21
N HIS A 261 0.32 -14.39 -10.75
CA HIS A 261 -0.24 -14.51 -9.40
C HIS A 261 0.86 -14.93 -8.42
N ASP A 262 1.84 -14.06 -8.20
CA ASP A 262 3.06 -14.42 -7.48
C ASP A 262 3.68 -13.25 -6.69
N TRP A 263 4.58 -13.59 -5.78
CA TRP A 263 5.28 -12.63 -4.94
C TRP A 263 6.18 -11.66 -5.70
N LYS A 264 6.56 -11.98 -6.94
CA LYS A 264 7.30 -11.02 -7.77
C LYS A 264 6.40 -9.83 -8.12
N PHE A 265 5.18 -10.10 -8.60
CA PHE A 265 4.20 -9.06 -8.91
C PHE A 265 3.79 -8.28 -7.65
N TRP A 266 3.42 -8.97 -6.58
CA TRP A 266 2.98 -8.32 -5.34
C TRP A 266 4.11 -7.53 -4.66
N GLY A 267 5.36 -7.99 -4.78
CA GLY A 267 6.53 -7.25 -4.37
C GLY A 267 6.66 -5.89 -5.09
N GLU A 268 6.39 -5.86 -6.41
CA GLU A 268 6.40 -4.63 -7.20
C GLU A 268 5.24 -3.67 -6.83
N CYS A 269 4.16 -4.18 -6.21
CA CYS A 269 3.07 -3.37 -5.68
C CYS A 269 3.46 -2.61 -4.39
N ILE A 270 4.44 -3.09 -3.62
CA ILE A 270 4.77 -2.52 -2.30
C ILE A 270 5.06 -1.02 -2.37
N PRO A 271 6.01 -0.51 -3.15
CA PRO A 271 6.26 0.92 -3.22
C PRO A 271 5.06 1.71 -3.78
N LYS A 272 4.23 1.07 -4.61
CA LYS A 272 3.04 1.70 -5.17
C LYS A 272 1.97 1.95 -4.10
N PHE A 273 1.60 0.91 -3.31
CA PHE A 273 0.58 1.10 -2.27
C PHE A 273 1.09 1.99 -1.12
N LEU A 274 2.36 1.88 -0.73
CA LEU A 274 2.93 2.77 0.28
C LEU A 274 2.86 4.24 -0.16
N LYS A 275 3.22 4.52 -1.42
CA LYS A 275 3.12 5.86 -2.00
C LYS A 275 1.66 6.35 -2.09
N ALA A 276 0.73 5.47 -2.47
CA ALA A 276 -0.70 5.79 -2.52
C ALA A 276 -1.20 6.19 -1.12
N PHE A 277 -0.91 5.38 -0.11
CA PHE A 277 -1.32 5.65 1.27
C PHE A 277 -0.67 6.90 1.86
N GLY A 278 0.62 7.14 1.55
CA GLY A 278 1.31 8.36 1.97
C GLY A 278 0.65 9.65 1.48
N LYS A 279 -0.07 9.60 0.35
CA LYS A 279 -0.84 10.74 -0.18
C LYS A 279 -2.19 10.92 0.51
N GLU A 280 -2.76 9.85 1.06
CA GLU A 280 -4.13 9.84 1.60
C GLU A 280 -4.18 10.01 3.11
N PHE A 281 -3.13 9.58 3.82
CA PHE A 281 -3.07 9.73 5.27
C PHE A 281 -3.09 11.21 5.70
N ASN A 282 -3.96 11.52 6.67
CA ASN A 282 -4.08 12.84 7.32
C ASN A 282 -4.55 13.98 6.38
N LYS A 283 -5.31 13.64 5.33
CA LYS A 283 -6.00 14.66 4.50
C LYS A 283 -7.21 15.24 5.18
#